data_0ced746cae5e9917e16bde3d7d42b28d
#
_entry.id   0ced746cae5e9917e16bde3d7d42b28d
#
_cell.length_a   1.000
_cell.length_b   1.000
_cell.length_c   1.000
_cell.angle_alpha   90.00
_cell.angle_beta   90.00
_cell.angle_gamma   90.00
#
_symmetry.space_group_name_H-M   'P 1'
#
loop_
_entity.id
_entity.type
_entity.pdbx_description
1 polymer ?
#
loop_
_entity_poly.entity_id
_entity_poly.type
_entity_poly.pdbx_seq_one_letter_code
_entity_poly.pdbx_strand_id
1 'polypeptide(L)'
;MTESTPPHPVLEEYYSNAADRQAFVAGLFDGAATYYNRIGRMLDLGSGPWYRRQALQRAGLRPGMWLLDVATGTGLVAHGGAAILGDCGRVIGVDPSCAMLREARKTLSGPLLQGRAEALPFCSDSFDMLSMGFALRHVADLEVAFQEYRRVLKAGGRLLLLEVSRPPSRVSRWLIQAYFQHVLPLMTRISTGSEPAQLLMKYYWDTIDRCVPPETILDVLRRNGFVEVERRVLFGFLSEYIAAKPSR
;
A
#
# COMPACT_ATOMS: atom_id res chain seq x y z
N MET A 1 5.15 -26.70 4.14
CA MET A 1 5.52 -25.65 3.14
C MET A 1 4.25 -24.86 2.89
N THR A 2 4.20 -23.59 3.30
CA THR A 2 3.09 -22.70 2.99
C THR A 2 3.08 -22.45 1.48
N GLU A 3 1.93 -22.61 0.86
CA GLU A 3 1.76 -22.38 -0.57
C GLU A 3 1.95 -20.88 -0.87
N SER A 4 2.85 -20.55 -1.79
CA SER A 4 3.10 -19.15 -2.18
C SER A 4 1.85 -18.54 -2.80
N THR A 5 1.48 -17.33 -2.35
CA THR A 5 0.30 -16.60 -2.85
C THR A 5 0.73 -15.24 -3.38
N PRO A 6 1.20 -15.13 -4.64
CA PRO A 6 1.52 -13.85 -5.24
C PRO A 6 0.23 -13.04 -5.42
N PRO A 7 0.27 -11.70 -5.25
CA PRO A 7 -0.92 -10.84 -5.36
C PRO A 7 -1.49 -10.72 -6.78
N HIS A 8 -0.73 -11.09 -7.80
CA HIS A 8 -1.15 -11.22 -9.20
C HIS A 8 -0.16 -12.11 -9.97
N PRO A 9 -0.55 -12.68 -11.14
CA PRO A 9 0.35 -13.45 -12.00
C PRO A 9 1.48 -12.58 -12.54
N VAL A 10 2.48 -13.23 -13.15
CA VAL A 10 3.56 -12.52 -13.89
C VAL A 10 2.92 -11.69 -15.00
N LEU A 11 3.33 -10.44 -15.12
CA LEU A 11 2.90 -9.52 -16.16
C LEU A 11 3.98 -9.47 -17.24
N GLU A 12 3.87 -10.35 -18.23
CA GLU A 12 4.90 -10.54 -19.26
C GLU A 12 5.18 -9.28 -20.09
N GLU A 13 4.23 -8.32 -20.09
CA GLU A 13 4.41 -7.01 -20.71
C GLU A 13 5.46 -6.13 -20.00
N TYR A 14 5.82 -6.46 -18.75
CA TYR A 14 6.71 -5.66 -17.91
C TYR A 14 7.96 -6.42 -17.44
N TYR A 15 7.86 -7.71 -17.17
CA TYR A 15 8.96 -8.55 -16.66
C TYR A 15 8.76 -10.03 -17.02
N SER A 16 9.87 -10.73 -17.27
CA SER A 16 9.82 -12.10 -17.79
C SER A 16 9.51 -13.17 -16.72
N ASN A 17 9.80 -12.87 -15.45
CA ASN A 17 9.60 -13.82 -14.35
C ASN A 17 9.40 -13.09 -13.00
N ALA A 18 9.02 -13.84 -11.97
CA ALA A 18 8.76 -13.29 -10.65
C ALA A 18 10.00 -12.67 -9.96
N ALA A 19 11.21 -13.12 -10.30
CA ALA A 19 12.45 -12.57 -9.73
C ALA A 19 12.75 -11.17 -10.28
N ASP A 20 12.48 -10.94 -11.57
CA ASP A 20 12.69 -9.64 -12.22
C ASP A 20 11.69 -8.58 -11.75
N ARG A 21 10.52 -9.01 -11.25
CA ARG A 21 9.46 -8.12 -10.79
C ARG A 21 9.92 -7.09 -9.78
N GLN A 22 10.71 -7.49 -8.79
CA GLN A 22 11.13 -6.59 -7.73
C GLN A 22 12.06 -5.49 -8.23
N ALA A 23 13.03 -5.84 -9.10
CA ALA A 23 13.91 -4.87 -9.72
C ALA A 23 13.12 -3.89 -10.61
N PHE A 24 12.19 -4.41 -11.41
CA PHE A 24 11.31 -3.60 -12.24
C PHE A 24 10.48 -2.62 -11.42
N VAL A 25 9.79 -3.11 -10.38
CA VAL A 25 8.92 -2.28 -9.50
C VAL A 25 9.75 -1.21 -8.80
N ALA A 26 10.92 -1.56 -8.23
CA ALA A 26 11.80 -0.60 -7.59
C ALA A 26 12.23 0.51 -8.56
N GLY A 27 12.71 0.15 -9.77
CA GLY A 27 13.09 1.12 -10.80
C GLY A 27 11.94 2.02 -11.26
N LEU A 28 10.73 1.46 -11.38
CA LEU A 28 9.54 2.20 -11.79
C LEU A 28 9.14 3.25 -10.74
N PHE A 29 9.14 2.88 -9.45
CA PHE A 29 8.83 3.81 -8.35
C PHE A 29 9.95 4.83 -8.15
N ASP A 30 11.22 4.42 -8.26
CA ASP A 30 12.37 5.34 -8.19
C ASP A 30 12.29 6.43 -9.28
N GLY A 31 12.00 6.05 -10.52
CA GLY A 31 11.86 6.98 -11.63
C GLY A 31 10.66 7.93 -11.54
N ALA A 32 9.60 7.53 -10.83
CA ALA A 32 8.39 8.31 -10.66
C ALA A 32 8.32 9.11 -9.34
N ALA A 33 9.26 8.90 -8.40
CA ALA A 33 9.16 9.38 -7.02
C ALA A 33 8.91 10.89 -6.91
N THR A 34 9.64 11.71 -7.68
CA THR A 34 9.53 13.18 -7.67
C THR A 34 8.13 13.68 -8.08
N TYR A 35 7.44 12.91 -8.93
CA TYR A 35 6.12 13.27 -9.45
C TYR A 35 4.98 12.59 -8.70
N TYR A 36 5.28 11.62 -7.84
CA TYR A 36 4.32 10.73 -7.21
C TYR A 36 3.21 11.49 -6.46
N ASN A 37 3.58 12.48 -5.64
CA ASN A 37 2.62 13.28 -4.88
C ASN A 37 1.73 14.16 -5.78
N ARG A 38 2.25 14.62 -6.91
CA ARG A 38 1.46 15.36 -7.91
C ARG A 38 0.42 14.44 -8.55
N ILE A 39 0.85 13.26 -8.96
CA ILE A 39 -0.03 12.24 -9.54
C ILE A 39 -1.10 11.80 -8.53
N GLY A 40 -0.71 11.54 -7.29
CA GLY A 40 -1.64 11.17 -6.21
C GLY A 40 -2.75 12.21 -6.00
N ARG A 41 -2.40 13.50 -5.97
CA ARG A 41 -3.38 14.59 -5.86
C ARG A 41 -4.34 14.69 -7.05
N MET A 42 -3.89 14.30 -8.23
CA MET A 42 -4.76 14.23 -9.43
C MET A 42 -5.71 13.03 -9.33
N LEU A 43 -5.23 11.89 -8.78
CA LEU A 43 -6.03 10.68 -8.59
C LEU A 43 -7.17 10.86 -7.60
N ASP A 44 -6.90 11.52 -6.47
CA ASP A 44 -7.84 11.63 -5.34
C ASP A 44 -8.51 13.00 -5.23
N LEU A 45 -8.27 13.88 -6.22
CA LEU A 45 -8.79 15.26 -6.27
C LEU A 45 -8.55 16.02 -4.95
N GLY A 46 -7.46 15.68 -4.25
CA GLY A 46 -7.08 16.29 -2.97
C GLY A 46 -7.78 15.69 -1.73
N SER A 47 -8.70 14.75 -1.89
CA SER A 47 -9.40 14.09 -0.76
C SER A 47 -8.56 13.03 -0.04
N GLY A 48 -7.45 12.61 -0.65
CA GLY A 48 -6.62 11.51 -0.18
C GLY A 48 -6.08 11.66 1.25
N PRO A 49 -5.57 12.81 1.68
CA PRO A 49 -5.11 12.99 3.06
C PRO A 49 -6.23 12.79 4.08
N TRP A 50 -7.42 13.33 3.82
CA TRP A 50 -8.60 13.14 4.66
C TRP A 50 -9.00 11.66 4.72
N TYR A 51 -9.09 11.00 3.57
CA TYR A 51 -9.46 9.59 3.48
C TYR A 51 -8.51 8.69 4.29
N ARG A 52 -7.19 8.83 4.10
CA ARG A 52 -6.17 8.02 4.79
C ARG A 52 -6.23 8.21 6.31
N ARG A 53 -6.41 9.47 6.76
CA ARG A 53 -6.60 9.78 8.18
C ARG A 53 -7.85 9.11 8.75
N GLN A 54 -8.99 9.18 8.05
CA GLN A 54 -10.23 8.55 8.48
C GLN A 54 -10.10 7.01 8.50
N ALA A 55 -9.42 6.41 7.53
CA ALA A 55 -9.18 4.98 7.49
C ALA A 55 -8.35 4.50 8.71
N LEU A 56 -7.28 5.21 9.06
CA LEU A 56 -6.48 4.93 10.25
C LEU A 56 -7.32 5.05 11.54
N GLN A 57 -8.16 6.07 11.65
CA GLN A 57 -9.07 6.23 12.81
C GLN A 57 -10.10 5.09 12.89
N ARG A 58 -10.70 4.70 11.76
CA ARG A 58 -11.63 3.54 11.70
C ARG A 58 -10.95 2.24 12.07
N ALA A 59 -9.68 2.07 11.68
CA ALA A 59 -8.88 0.91 12.06
C ALA A 59 -8.46 0.93 13.54
N GLY A 60 -8.68 2.03 14.25
CA GLY A 60 -8.45 2.13 15.70
C GLY A 60 -7.14 2.80 16.11
N LEU A 61 -6.46 3.53 15.23
CA LEU A 61 -5.27 4.32 15.59
C LEU A 61 -5.65 5.43 16.57
N ARG A 62 -4.91 5.52 17.68
CA ARG A 62 -5.14 6.48 18.77
C ARG A 62 -3.84 7.09 19.27
N PRO A 63 -3.86 8.28 19.91
CA PRO A 63 -2.70 8.86 20.56
C PRO A 63 -2.00 7.87 21.50
N GLY A 64 -0.69 7.90 21.52
CA GLY A 64 0.14 7.03 22.35
C GLY A 64 0.57 5.70 21.70
N MET A 65 -0.05 5.29 20.59
CA MET A 65 0.31 4.08 19.84
C MET A 65 1.59 4.26 19.01
N TRP A 66 2.21 3.13 18.63
CA TRP A 66 3.27 3.06 17.61
C TRP A 66 2.69 2.57 16.30
N LEU A 67 2.88 3.34 15.23
CA LEU A 67 2.46 3.00 13.87
C LEU A 67 3.67 2.62 13.02
N LEU A 68 3.62 1.46 12.37
CA LEU A 68 4.50 1.09 11.27
C LEU A 68 3.75 1.25 9.95
N ASP A 69 4.24 2.10 9.06
CA ASP A 69 3.70 2.26 7.70
C ASP A 69 4.62 1.56 6.70
N VAL A 70 4.17 0.41 6.18
CA VAL A 70 4.92 -0.46 5.28
C VAL A 70 4.63 -0.07 3.84
N ALA A 71 5.67 -0.03 3.00
CA ALA A 71 5.64 0.57 1.67
C ALA A 71 5.11 2.02 1.77
N THR A 72 5.72 2.78 2.66
CA THR A 72 5.27 4.13 3.01
C THR A 72 5.33 5.10 1.82
N GLY A 73 6.13 4.79 0.79
CA GLY A 73 6.31 5.63 -0.39
C GLY A 73 6.79 7.02 0.00
N THR A 74 6.06 8.03 -0.42
CA THR A 74 6.30 9.44 -0.08
C THR A 74 5.70 9.85 1.28
N GLY A 75 5.25 8.88 2.10
CA GLY A 75 4.76 9.11 3.46
C GLY A 75 3.29 9.52 3.58
N LEU A 76 2.46 9.32 2.57
CA LEU A 76 1.08 9.85 2.57
C LEU A 76 0.19 9.25 3.67
N VAL A 77 0.32 7.95 3.97
CA VAL A 77 -0.40 7.32 5.10
C VAL A 77 0.25 7.69 6.42
N ALA A 78 1.58 7.66 6.48
CA ALA A 78 2.36 8.06 7.64
C ALA A 78 2.03 9.48 8.13
N HIS A 79 1.81 10.44 7.23
CA HIS A 79 1.33 11.78 7.56
C HIS A 79 -0.04 11.78 8.26
N GLY A 80 -0.97 10.95 7.75
CA GLY A 80 -2.26 10.75 8.39
C GLY A 80 -2.11 10.21 9.81
N GLY A 81 -1.19 9.26 9.99
CA GLY A 81 -0.83 8.70 11.30
C GLY A 81 -0.25 9.73 12.25
N ALA A 82 0.75 10.49 11.81
CA ALA A 82 1.38 11.54 12.61
C ALA A 82 0.37 12.59 13.11
N ALA A 83 -0.58 12.97 12.25
CA ALA A 83 -1.65 13.90 12.60
C ALA A 83 -2.63 13.36 13.65
N ILE A 84 -2.80 12.03 13.74
CA ILE A 84 -3.65 11.39 14.77
C ILE A 84 -2.88 11.23 16.08
N LEU A 85 -1.62 10.78 15.98
CA LEU A 85 -0.79 10.49 17.14
C LEU A 85 -0.32 11.76 17.88
N GLY A 86 -0.26 12.91 17.19
CA GLY A 86 0.30 14.15 17.71
C GLY A 86 1.82 14.10 17.90
N ASP A 87 2.46 13.01 17.50
CA ASP A 87 3.90 12.74 17.65
C ASP A 87 4.41 11.97 16.42
N CYS A 88 5.17 12.63 15.57
CA CYS A 88 5.73 12.01 14.36
C CYS A 88 6.84 10.99 14.69
N GLY A 89 7.45 11.04 15.87
CA GLY A 89 8.45 10.06 16.31
C GLY A 89 7.87 8.67 16.56
N ARG A 90 6.53 8.55 16.70
CA ARG A 90 5.82 7.29 16.86
C ARG A 90 5.34 6.69 15.55
N VAL A 91 5.64 7.30 14.40
CA VAL A 91 5.35 6.79 13.07
C VAL A 91 6.66 6.40 12.41
N ILE A 92 6.81 5.13 12.09
CA ILE A 92 7.97 4.60 11.38
C ILE A 92 7.54 4.20 9.98
N GLY A 93 8.21 4.73 8.96
CA GLY A 93 7.98 4.37 7.56
C GLY A 93 9.05 3.41 7.04
N VAL A 94 8.63 2.38 6.32
CA VAL A 94 9.53 1.44 5.61
C VAL A 94 9.15 1.40 4.14
N ASP A 95 10.16 1.52 3.26
CA ASP A 95 9.96 1.40 1.81
C ASP A 95 11.20 0.80 1.15
N PRO A 96 11.08 -0.05 0.12
CA PRO A 96 12.23 -0.56 -0.62
C PRO A 96 12.92 0.51 -1.47
N SER A 97 12.21 1.56 -1.89
CA SER A 97 12.69 2.64 -2.75
C SER A 97 13.37 3.75 -1.95
N CYS A 98 14.67 3.92 -2.14
CA CYS A 98 15.41 5.05 -1.57
C CYS A 98 14.93 6.41 -2.12
N ALA A 99 14.45 6.46 -3.36
CA ALA A 99 13.94 7.70 -3.95
C ALA A 99 12.62 8.12 -3.30
N MET A 100 11.71 7.17 -3.04
CA MET A 100 10.47 7.41 -2.29
C MET A 100 10.77 7.91 -0.87
N LEU A 101 11.68 7.28 -0.15
CA LEU A 101 12.08 7.70 1.19
C LEU A 101 12.70 9.11 1.21
N ARG A 102 13.46 9.48 0.18
CA ARG A 102 13.98 10.85 0.04
C ARG A 102 12.85 11.88 -0.14
N GLU A 103 11.82 11.54 -0.91
CA GLU A 103 10.63 12.41 -1.02
C GLU A 103 9.85 12.47 0.29
N ALA A 104 9.64 11.35 0.97
CA ALA A 104 8.98 11.29 2.27
C ALA A 104 9.69 12.18 3.30
N ARG A 105 11.03 12.14 3.33
CA ARG A 105 11.86 12.91 4.28
C ARG A 105 11.73 14.43 4.15
N LYS A 106 11.23 14.92 3.02
CA LYS A 106 10.98 16.37 2.83
C LYS A 106 9.82 16.88 3.68
N THR A 107 8.93 16.01 4.09
CA THR A 107 7.67 16.38 4.75
C THR A 107 7.37 15.58 6.02
N LEU A 108 8.01 14.43 6.22
CA LEU A 108 7.84 13.57 7.40
C LEU A 108 9.10 13.57 8.26
N SER A 109 8.98 13.99 9.52
CA SER A 109 10.10 14.04 10.48
C SER A 109 10.31 12.72 11.23
N GLY A 110 9.43 11.73 11.08
CA GLY A 110 9.54 10.41 11.70
C GLY A 110 10.67 9.56 11.13
N PRO A 111 11.05 8.46 11.80
CA PRO A 111 12.04 7.52 11.29
C PRO A 111 11.61 6.88 9.97
N LEU A 112 12.54 6.85 9.01
CA LEU A 112 12.35 6.24 7.70
C LEU A 112 13.49 5.26 7.44
N LEU A 113 13.13 4.01 7.12
CA LEU A 113 14.08 2.92 6.89
C LEU A 113 13.87 2.29 5.52
N GLN A 114 14.97 1.89 4.87
CA GLN A 114 14.86 1.05 3.69
C GLN A 114 14.62 -0.40 4.12
N GLY A 115 13.60 -1.03 3.55
CA GLY A 115 13.23 -2.41 3.86
C GLY A 115 12.06 -2.89 3.02
N ARG A 116 11.82 -4.20 3.08
CA ARG A 116 10.76 -4.87 2.32
C ARG A 116 9.67 -5.38 3.24
N ALA A 117 8.45 -5.48 2.70
CA ALA A 117 7.28 -5.99 3.40
C ALA A 117 7.47 -7.44 3.92
N GLU A 118 8.22 -8.25 3.18
CA GLU A 118 8.48 -9.66 3.46
C GLU A 118 9.65 -9.90 4.44
N ALA A 119 10.38 -8.82 4.83
CA ALA A 119 11.52 -8.90 5.75
C ALA A 119 11.67 -7.56 6.48
N LEU A 120 10.85 -7.35 7.50
CA LEU A 120 10.81 -6.11 8.25
C LEU A 120 11.96 -6.04 9.29
N PRO A 121 12.75 -4.96 9.32
CA PRO A 121 13.94 -4.85 10.18
C PRO A 121 13.58 -4.49 11.63
N PHE A 122 12.58 -5.14 12.21
CA PHE A 122 12.10 -4.87 13.57
C PHE A 122 11.97 -6.16 14.38
N CYS A 123 12.05 -6.03 15.69
CA CYS A 123 11.74 -7.13 16.61
C CYS A 123 10.26 -7.49 16.56
N SER A 124 9.93 -8.70 17.00
CA SER A 124 8.53 -9.11 17.20
C SER A 124 7.86 -8.21 18.25
N ASP A 125 6.52 -8.09 18.15
CA ASP A 125 5.69 -7.41 19.16
C ASP A 125 6.07 -5.94 19.42
N SER A 126 6.44 -5.20 18.35
CA SER A 126 6.95 -3.82 18.48
C SER A 126 5.88 -2.75 18.23
N PHE A 127 4.87 -3.02 17.41
CA PHE A 127 3.93 -2.01 16.95
C PHE A 127 2.49 -2.28 17.38
N ASP A 128 1.77 -1.20 17.71
CA ASP A 128 0.35 -1.26 18.05
C ASP A 128 -0.52 -1.31 16.79
N MET A 129 -0.05 -0.68 15.70
CA MET A 129 -0.70 -0.73 14.39
C MET A 129 0.33 -0.82 13.26
N LEU A 130 -0.03 -1.58 12.22
CA LEU A 130 0.65 -1.60 10.93
C LEU A 130 -0.31 -1.14 9.84
N SER A 131 0.14 -0.22 8.99
CA SER A 131 -0.58 0.20 7.79
C SER A 131 0.21 -0.11 6.52
N MET A 132 -0.51 -0.34 5.42
CA MET A 132 0.02 -0.36 4.06
C MET A 132 -0.99 0.29 3.14
N GLY A 133 -0.56 1.33 2.41
CA GLY A 133 -1.46 2.08 1.53
C GLY A 133 -1.17 1.85 0.05
N PHE A 134 -2.08 1.16 -0.65
CA PHE A 134 -2.08 0.98 -2.12
C PHE A 134 -0.83 0.27 -2.68
N ALA A 135 -0.20 -0.57 -1.87
CA ALA A 135 1.04 -1.26 -2.22
C ALA A 135 0.95 -2.79 -2.15
N LEU A 136 -0.15 -3.36 -1.66
CA LEU A 136 -0.30 -4.81 -1.46
C LEU A 136 -0.08 -5.61 -2.75
N ARG A 137 -0.52 -5.09 -3.89
CA ARG A 137 -0.32 -5.71 -5.20
C ARG A 137 1.14 -5.69 -5.70
N HIS A 138 2.05 -5.04 -4.97
CA HIS A 138 3.48 -4.97 -5.31
C HIS A 138 4.37 -5.84 -4.42
N VAL A 139 3.84 -6.46 -3.35
CA VAL A 139 4.59 -7.45 -2.54
C VAL A 139 4.86 -8.71 -3.37
N ALA A 140 5.92 -9.44 -3.04
CA ALA A 140 6.27 -10.65 -3.77
C ALA A 140 5.31 -11.81 -3.43
N ASP A 141 4.97 -11.94 -2.15
CA ASP A 141 4.16 -13.03 -1.60
C ASP A 141 3.34 -12.54 -0.41
N LEU A 142 2.01 -12.74 -0.47
CA LEU A 142 1.08 -12.33 0.59
C LEU A 142 1.27 -13.14 1.87
N GLU A 143 1.58 -14.45 1.77
CA GLU A 143 1.81 -15.31 2.93
C GLU A 143 3.01 -14.82 3.75
N VAL A 144 4.14 -14.58 3.08
CA VAL A 144 5.36 -14.11 3.73
C VAL A 144 5.17 -12.72 4.33
N ALA A 145 4.53 -11.82 3.59
CA ALA A 145 4.27 -10.47 4.07
C ALA A 145 3.37 -10.46 5.31
N PHE A 146 2.28 -11.25 5.30
CA PHE A 146 1.35 -11.28 6.43
C PHE A 146 1.93 -11.98 7.67
N GLN A 147 2.83 -12.96 7.48
CA GLN A 147 3.61 -13.53 8.59
C GLN A 147 4.49 -12.46 9.26
N GLU A 148 5.21 -11.65 8.47
CA GLU A 148 6.02 -10.56 8.98
C GLU A 148 5.16 -9.48 9.68
N TYR A 149 4.01 -9.12 9.12
CA TYR A 149 3.10 -8.16 9.74
C TYR A 149 2.60 -8.66 11.09
N ARG A 150 2.20 -9.94 11.16
CA ARG A 150 1.79 -10.56 12.41
C ARG A 150 2.95 -10.63 13.42
N ARG A 151 4.17 -10.91 12.95
CA ARG A 151 5.35 -10.98 13.81
C ARG A 151 5.64 -9.64 14.50
N VAL A 152 5.63 -8.55 13.75
CA VAL A 152 5.99 -7.21 14.29
C VAL A 152 4.88 -6.54 15.07
N LEU A 153 3.61 -6.92 14.87
CA LEU A 153 2.50 -6.43 15.65
C LEU A 153 2.50 -7.02 17.06
N LYS A 154 2.20 -6.19 18.05
CA LYS A 154 1.93 -6.61 19.43
C LYS A 154 0.69 -7.48 19.50
N ALA A 155 0.52 -8.26 20.56
CA ALA A 155 -0.74 -8.92 20.87
C ALA A 155 -1.87 -7.87 20.94
N GLY A 156 -2.99 -8.12 20.24
CA GLY A 156 -4.09 -7.16 20.08
C GLY A 156 -3.79 -6.03 19.07
N GLY A 157 -2.59 -6.00 18.47
CA GLY A 157 -2.20 -5.01 17.47
C GLY A 157 -3.03 -5.12 16.18
N ARG A 158 -3.24 -4.01 15.48
CA ARG A 158 -4.16 -3.92 14.34
C ARG A 158 -3.43 -3.74 13.02
N LEU A 159 -3.98 -4.33 11.99
CA LEU A 159 -3.54 -4.21 10.60
C LEU A 159 -4.56 -3.40 9.81
N LEU A 160 -4.09 -2.46 8.97
CA LEU A 160 -4.87 -1.74 7.98
C LEU A 160 -4.19 -1.83 6.62
N LEU A 161 -4.86 -2.45 5.65
CA LEU A 161 -4.43 -2.43 4.24
C LEU A 161 -5.43 -1.61 3.42
N LEU A 162 -4.93 -0.63 2.69
CA LEU A 162 -5.74 0.17 1.75
C LEU A 162 -5.42 -0.29 0.33
N GLU A 163 -6.43 -0.60 -0.45
CA GLU A 163 -6.25 -1.01 -1.85
C GLU A 163 -7.36 -0.50 -2.77
N VAL A 164 -7.00 -0.33 -4.04
CA VAL A 164 -7.98 -0.13 -5.10
C VAL A 164 -8.43 -1.50 -5.60
N SER A 165 -9.71 -1.79 -5.44
CA SER A 165 -10.29 -3.05 -5.91
C SER A 165 -11.01 -2.88 -7.22
N ARG A 166 -11.07 -3.96 -7.99
CA ARG A 166 -11.85 -4.01 -9.23
C ARG A 166 -13.32 -3.67 -8.96
N PRO A 167 -13.89 -2.68 -9.66
CA PRO A 167 -15.30 -2.36 -9.49
C PRO A 167 -16.22 -3.53 -9.86
N PRO A 168 -17.33 -3.72 -9.14
CA PRO A 168 -18.20 -4.87 -9.35
C PRO A 168 -19.02 -4.79 -10.66
N SER A 169 -19.38 -3.59 -11.13
CA SER A 169 -20.19 -3.43 -12.34
C SER A 169 -19.32 -3.31 -13.59
N ARG A 170 -19.83 -3.85 -14.73
CA ARG A 170 -19.14 -3.75 -16.03
C ARG A 170 -18.96 -2.28 -16.47
N VAL A 171 -19.94 -1.44 -16.21
CA VAL A 171 -19.92 -0.02 -16.60
C VAL A 171 -18.88 0.75 -15.75
N SER A 172 -18.92 0.58 -14.43
CA SER A 172 -17.93 1.26 -13.56
C SER A 172 -16.51 0.75 -13.83
N ARG A 173 -16.33 -0.54 -14.13
CA ARG A 173 -15.04 -1.08 -14.55
C ARG A 173 -14.54 -0.42 -15.82
N TRP A 174 -15.39 -0.32 -16.85
CA TRP A 174 -15.03 0.34 -18.11
C TRP A 174 -14.66 1.82 -17.91
N LEU A 175 -15.44 2.55 -17.11
CA LEU A 175 -15.15 3.97 -16.79
C LEU A 175 -13.80 4.14 -16.06
N ILE A 176 -13.55 3.32 -15.05
CA ILE A 176 -12.29 3.38 -14.29
C ILE A 176 -11.12 2.93 -15.16
N GLN A 177 -11.30 1.89 -15.98
CA GLN A 177 -10.29 1.48 -16.96
C GLN A 177 -9.95 2.60 -17.92
N ALA A 178 -10.95 3.23 -18.56
CA ALA A 178 -10.73 4.35 -19.46
C ALA A 178 -10.01 5.52 -18.78
N TYR A 179 -10.36 5.80 -17.52
CA TYR A 179 -9.69 6.82 -16.73
C TYR A 179 -8.21 6.50 -16.51
N PHE A 180 -7.88 5.30 -16.05
CA PHE A 180 -6.49 4.88 -15.76
C PHE A 180 -5.64 4.68 -17.03
N GLN A 181 -6.23 4.18 -18.13
CA GLN A 181 -5.49 3.87 -19.36
C GLN A 181 -5.33 5.07 -20.29
N HIS A 182 -6.24 6.06 -20.25
CA HIS A 182 -6.23 7.16 -21.22
C HIS A 182 -6.16 8.54 -20.55
N VAL A 183 -7.04 8.83 -19.60
CA VAL A 183 -7.12 10.17 -19.00
C VAL A 183 -5.91 10.46 -18.13
N LEU A 184 -5.60 9.55 -17.21
CA LEU A 184 -4.55 9.74 -16.24
C LEU A 184 -3.13 9.77 -16.87
N PRO A 185 -2.76 8.87 -17.81
CA PRO A 185 -1.48 8.98 -18.52
C PRO A 185 -1.36 10.28 -19.32
N LEU A 186 -2.44 10.73 -19.96
CA LEU A 186 -2.45 12.01 -20.68
C LEU A 186 -2.22 13.19 -19.73
N MET A 187 -2.95 13.25 -18.62
CA MET A 187 -2.75 14.27 -17.58
C MET A 187 -1.33 14.22 -17.02
N THR A 188 -0.81 13.03 -16.77
CA THR A 188 0.56 12.81 -16.28
C THR A 188 1.58 13.31 -17.30
N ARG A 189 1.40 12.99 -18.58
CA ARG A 189 2.25 13.47 -19.68
C ARG A 189 2.29 15.00 -19.75
N ILE A 190 1.13 15.64 -19.69
CA ILE A 190 1.02 17.12 -19.76
C ILE A 190 1.64 17.77 -18.52
N SER A 191 1.43 17.19 -17.34
CA SER A 191 1.84 17.81 -16.07
C SER A 191 3.29 17.55 -15.70
N THR A 192 3.89 16.42 -16.14
CA THR A 192 5.23 16.00 -15.70
C THR A 192 6.23 15.85 -16.85
N GLY A 193 5.76 15.54 -18.07
CA GLY A 193 6.63 15.15 -19.19
C GLY A 193 7.40 13.84 -18.97
N SER A 194 7.19 13.15 -17.84
CA SER A 194 7.98 11.99 -17.39
C SER A 194 7.45 10.68 -17.97
N GLU A 195 8.26 9.96 -18.73
CA GLU A 195 7.94 8.62 -19.22
C GLU A 195 7.79 7.59 -18.10
N PRO A 196 8.66 7.52 -17.07
CA PRO A 196 8.46 6.61 -15.94
C PRO A 196 7.13 6.84 -15.22
N ALA A 197 6.69 8.09 -15.07
CA ALA A 197 5.41 8.40 -14.45
C ALA A 197 4.22 7.92 -15.31
N GLN A 198 4.30 8.01 -16.63
CA GLN A 198 3.28 7.49 -17.54
C GLN A 198 3.23 5.95 -17.51
N LEU A 199 4.39 5.30 -17.49
CA LEU A 199 4.50 3.84 -17.38
C LEU A 199 3.91 3.35 -16.06
N LEU A 200 4.15 4.07 -14.94
CA LEU A 200 3.58 3.77 -13.63
C LEU A 200 2.04 3.76 -13.67
N MET A 201 1.42 4.69 -14.41
CA MET A 201 -0.05 4.75 -14.50
C MET A 201 -0.64 3.56 -15.27
N LYS A 202 0.02 3.10 -16.34
CA LYS A 202 -0.37 1.87 -17.05
C LYS A 202 -0.23 0.64 -16.14
N TYR A 203 0.93 0.52 -15.50
CA TYR A 203 1.23 -0.55 -14.57
C TYR A 203 0.22 -0.61 -13.41
N TYR A 204 -0.25 0.54 -12.91
CA TYR A 204 -1.28 0.60 -11.87
C TYR A 204 -2.56 -0.09 -12.29
N TRP A 205 -3.08 0.23 -13.48
CA TRP A 205 -4.30 -0.41 -13.94
C TRP A 205 -4.13 -1.93 -14.09
N ASP A 206 -3.05 -2.35 -14.74
CA ASP A 206 -2.82 -3.77 -15.04
C ASP A 206 -2.67 -4.60 -13.75
N THR A 207 -2.03 -4.05 -12.72
CA THR A 207 -1.93 -4.69 -11.41
C THR A 207 -3.25 -4.67 -10.64
N ILE A 208 -4.07 -3.62 -10.74
CA ILE A 208 -5.41 -3.56 -10.14
C ILE A 208 -6.33 -4.60 -10.80
N ASP A 209 -6.33 -4.66 -12.14
CA ASP A 209 -7.21 -5.56 -12.88
C ASP A 209 -6.87 -7.05 -12.70
N ARG A 210 -5.57 -7.36 -12.51
CA ARG A 210 -5.07 -8.74 -12.34
C ARG A 210 -4.81 -9.13 -10.88
N CYS A 211 -5.11 -8.23 -9.93
CA CYS A 211 -4.96 -8.55 -8.50
C CYS A 211 -5.87 -9.72 -8.10
N VAL A 212 -5.39 -10.54 -7.18
CA VAL A 212 -6.19 -11.63 -6.60
C VAL A 212 -7.51 -11.11 -6.05
N PRO A 213 -8.58 -11.93 -6.05
CA PRO A 213 -9.87 -11.55 -5.47
C PRO A 213 -9.72 -11.11 -4.00
N PRO A 214 -10.55 -10.18 -3.53
CA PRO A 214 -10.54 -9.76 -2.13
C PRO A 214 -10.68 -10.92 -1.14
N GLU A 215 -11.44 -11.94 -1.49
CA GLU A 215 -11.65 -13.15 -0.68
C GLU A 215 -10.33 -13.88 -0.43
N THR A 216 -9.46 -13.95 -1.44
CA THR A 216 -8.11 -14.54 -1.29
C THR A 216 -7.30 -13.78 -0.27
N ILE A 217 -7.32 -12.44 -0.29
CA ILE A 217 -6.60 -11.61 0.69
C ILE A 217 -7.12 -11.89 2.11
N LEU A 218 -8.45 -11.93 2.28
CA LEU A 218 -9.08 -12.24 3.58
C LEU A 218 -8.71 -13.65 4.07
N ASP A 219 -8.67 -14.63 3.18
CA ASP A 219 -8.33 -16.00 3.53
C ASP A 219 -6.85 -16.16 3.89
N VAL A 220 -5.96 -15.47 3.18
CA VAL A 220 -4.52 -15.44 3.54
C VAL A 220 -4.33 -14.80 4.91
N LEU A 221 -5.02 -13.70 5.22
CA LEU A 221 -4.99 -13.10 6.57
C LEU A 221 -5.43 -14.09 7.65
N ARG A 222 -6.56 -14.79 7.44
CA ARG A 222 -7.08 -15.79 8.41
C ARG A 222 -6.12 -16.96 8.58
N ARG A 223 -5.58 -17.50 7.48
CA ARG A 223 -4.59 -18.61 7.53
C ARG A 223 -3.32 -18.23 8.28
N ASN A 224 -2.92 -16.96 8.21
CA ASN A 224 -1.78 -16.44 8.97
C ASN A 224 -2.14 -16.06 10.42
N GLY A 225 -3.33 -16.46 10.91
CA GLY A 225 -3.73 -16.34 12.30
C GLY A 225 -4.15 -14.93 12.72
N PHE A 226 -4.54 -14.08 11.77
CA PHE A 226 -5.27 -12.85 12.09
C PHE A 226 -6.72 -13.14 12.44
N VAL A 227 -7.27 -12.37 13.35
CA VAL A 227 -8.68 -12.39 13.78
C VAL A 227 -9.36 -11.07 13.44
N GLU A 228 -10.68 -10.98 13.62
CA GLU A 228 -11.46 -9.79 13.26
C GLU A 228 -11.20 -9.32 11.81
N VAL A 229 -11.01 -10.28 10.90
CA VAL A 229 -10.67 -10.02 9.50
C VAL A 229 -11.91 -9.54 8.76
N GLU A 230 -11.93 -8.26 8.41
CA GLU A 230 -13.03 -7.62 7.68
C GLU A 230 -12.53 -6.83 6.47
N ARG A 231 -13.42 -6.64 5.51
CA ARG A 231 -13.23 -5.74 4.37
C ARG A 231 -14.34 -4.73 4.33
N ARG A 232 -13.98 -3.45 4.24
CA ARG A 232 -14.91 -2.34 3.98
C ARG A 232 -14.67 -1.80 2.59
N VAL A 233 -15.73 -1.56 1.85
CA VAL A 233 -15.66 -0.99 0.50
C VAL A 233 -16.25 0.41 0.52
N LEU A 234 -15.46 1.40 0.09
CA LEU A 234 -15.90 2.78 -0.04
C LEU A 234 -15.91 3.16 -1.52
N PHE A 235 -16.89 3.95 -1.92
CA PHE A 235 -17.07 4.45 -3.29
C PHE A 235 -17.12 3.34 -4.35
N GLY A 236 -17.33 2.07 -3.93
CA GLY A 236 -17.41 0.91 -4.82
C GLY A 236 -16.06 0.37 -5.34
N PHE A 237 -14.94 1.02 -5.05
CA PHE A 237 -13.62 0.60 -5.54
C PHE A 237 -12.47 0.75 -4.54
N LEU A 238 -12.63 1.48 -3.44
CA LEU A 238 -11.62 1.53 -2.38
C LEU A 238 -11.91 0.46 -1.34
N SER A 239 -10.96 -0.43 -1.09
CA SER A 239 -11.03 -1.46 -0.07
C SER A 239 -10.14 -1.14 1.11
N GLU A 240 -10.69 -1.24 2.31
CA GLU A 240 -9.98 -1.23 3.58
C GLU A 240 -10.06 -2.65 4.15
N TYR A 241 -8.93 -3.34 4.24
CA TYR A 241 -8.83 -4.61 4.95
C TYR A 241 -8.33 -4.32 6.35
N ILE A 242 -9.09 -4.72 7.34
CA ILE A 242 -8.79 -4.53 8.77
C ILE A 242 -8.71 -5.90 9.41
N ALA A 243 -7.69 -6.10 10.23
CA ALA A 243 -7.51 -7.34 10.99
C ALA A 243 -6.80 -7.05 12.30
N ALA A 244 -6.82 -8.01 13.22
CA ALA A 244 -6.11 -7.92 14.49
C ALA A 244 -5.23 -9.16 14.72
N LYS A 245 -4.05 -8.96 15.32
CA LYS A 245 -3.30 -10.06 15.92
C LYS A 245 -4.03 -10.49 17.20
N PRO A 246 -4.26 -11.78 17.44
CA PRO A 246 -4.87 -12.26 18.69
C PRO A 246 -4.18 -11.67 19.93
N SER A 247 -4.96 -11.38 20.96
CA SER A 247 -4.44 -10.87 22.24
C SER A 247 -3.69 -11.92 23.05
N ARG A 248 -3.89 -13.18 22.71
CA ARG A 248 -3.17 -14.36 23.26
C ARG A 248 -3.18 -15.50 22.24
#